data_e59d96e1044889c6e4c475e1fcd05e65
#
_entry.id   e59d96e1044889c6e4c475e1fcd05e65
#
_cell.length_a   1.000
_cell.length_b   1.000
_cell.length_c   1.000
_cell.angle_alpha   90.00
_cell.angle_beta   90.00
_cell.angle_gamma   90.00
#
_symmetry.space_group_name_H-M   'P 1'
#
loop_
_entity.id
_entity.type
_entity.pdbx_description
1 polymer ?
#
loop_
_entity_poly.entity_id
_entity_poly.type
_entity_poly.pdbx_seq_one_letter_code
_entity_poly.pdbx_strand_id
1 'polypeptide(L)'
;MLQLLDTLRGKGYRFILETNGIPVAYDDSYAASLSNYDFVHVRVSLKGCNEVEFAMLTGAKSDGFTLQLKALQKLIDAGVSCHPSVMTSFSPRKSLQQLVHRLKQINPKLADELEIEELILYPHVIKRVGMYKLKYHTAYSPERVSPEQI
;
A
#
# COMPACT_ATOMS: atom_id res chain seq x y z
N MET A 1 -6.26 -16.81 -7.34
CA MET A 1 -4.97 -16.10 -7.52
C MET A 1 -3.87 -17.02 -7.99
N LEU A 2 -3.44 -18.03 -7.21
CA LEU A 2 -2.31 -18.90 -7.55
C LEU A 2 -2.49 -19.63 -8.91
N GLN A 3 -3.68 -20.13 -9.22
CA GLN A 3 -3.99 -20.72 -10.53
C GLN A 3 -3.74 -19.76 -11.70
N LEU A 4 -4.01 -18.45 -11.53
CA LEU A 4 -3.68 -17.44 -12.54
C LEU A 4 -2.17 -17.31 -12.70
N LEU A 5 -1.43 -17.26 -11.60
CA LEU A 5 0.04 -17.18 -11.63
C LEU A 5 0.66 -18.41 -12.30
N ASP A 6 0.14 -19.61 -12.04
CA ASP A 6 0.57 -20.84 -12.73
C ASP A 6 0.34 -20.73 -14.25
N THR A 7 -0.79 -20.16 -14.67
CA THR A 7 -1.10 -19.95 -16.09
C THR A 7 -0.15 -18.95 -16.77
N LEU A 8 0.37 -17.96 -16.01
CA LEU A 8 1.29 -16.93 -16.50
C LEU A 8 2.75 -17.34 -16.47
N ARG A 9 3.09 -18.41 -15.73
CA ARG A 9 4.47 -18.90 -15.59
C ARG A 9 5.10 -19.19 -16.96
N GLY A 10 6.30 -18.69 -17.15
CA GLY A 10 7.08 -18.88 -18.38
C GLY A 10 6.59 -18.09 -19.61
N LYS A 11 5.58 -17.21 -19.46
CA LYS A 11 5.06 -16.40 -20.58
C LYS A 11 5.72 -15.03 -20.73
N GLY A 12 6.77 -14.72 -19.94
CA GLY A 12 7.52 -13.46 -20.03
C GLY A 12 6.82 -12.22 -19.45
N TYR A 13 5.69 -12.39 -18.75
CA TYR A 13 5.00 -11.28 -18.08
C TYR A 13 5.66 -10.95 -16.73
N ARG A 14 5.61 -9.68 -16.35
CA ARG A 14 5.70 -9.24 -14.95
C ARG A 14 4.29 -9.06 -14.42
N PHE A 15 4.02 -9.56 -13.22
CA PHE A 15 2.72 -9.47 -12.59
C PHE A 15 2.82 -8.62 -11.31
N ILE A 16 2.07 -7.51 -11.27
CA ILE A 16 1.98 -6.67 -10.07
C ILE A 16 0.71 -7.07 -9.33
N LEU A 17 0.89 -7.58 -8.11
CA LEU A 17 -0.21 -7.85 -7.17
C LEU A 17 -0.40 -6.62 -6.28
N GLU A 18 -1.44 -5.84 -6.55
CA GLU A 18 -1.85 -4.76 -5.67
C GLU A 18 -2.81 -5.28 -4.60
N THR A 19 -2.49 -5.02 -3.33
CA THR A 19 -3.25 -5.55 -2.20
C THR A 19 -3.19 -4.61 -0.99
N ASN A 20 -4.16 -4.73 -0.08
CA ASN A 20 -4.06 -4.11 1.25
C ASN A 20 -3.18 -4.91 2.22
N GLY A 21 -2.66 -6.07 1.82
CA GLY A 21 -1.78 -6.92 2.60
C GLY A 21 -2.46 -7.76 3.68
N ILE A 22 -3.68 -7.45 4.10
CA ILE A 22 -4.34 -8.12 5.23
C ILE A 22 -4.42 -9.65 5.07
N PRO A 23 -4.79 -10.21 3.91
CA PRO A 23 -4.78 -11.67 3.73
C PRO A 23 -3.40 -12.30 3.92
N VAL A 24 -2.33 -11.62 3.47
CA VAL A 24 -0.93 -12.07 3.67
C VAL A 24 -0.56 -12.09 5.15
N ALA A 25 -1.06 -11.11 5.92
CA ALA A 25 -0.78 -11.03 7.35
C ALA A 25 -1.43 -12.16 8.15
N TYR A 26 -2.62 -12.63 7.74
CA TYR A 26 -3.36 -13.69 8.43
C TYR A 26 -2.90 -15.09 8.04
N ASP A 27 -2.58 -15.32 6.76
CA ASP A 27 -2.18 -16.63 6.24
C ASP A 27 -0.67 -16.69 6.09
N ASP A 28 -0.01 -17.48 6.94
CA ASP A 28 1.45 -17.65 6.93
C ASP A 28 1.94 -18.35 5.64
N SER A 29 1.08 -19.16 5.01
CA SER A 29 1.41 -19.87 3.78
C SER A 29 1.34 -18.97 2.53
N TYR A 30 0.66 -17.81 2.62
CA TYR A 30 0.38 -16.99 1.45
C TYR A 30 1.65 -16.34 0.87
N ALA A 31 2.49 -15.75 1.72
CA ALA A 31 3.78 -15.20 1.30
C ALA A 31 4.71 -16.28 0.75
N ALA A 32 4.78 -17.44 1.41
CA ALA A 32 5.55 -18.58 0.94
C ALA A 32 5.05 -19.12 -0.42
N SER A 33 3.74 -19.09 -0.65
CA SER A 33 3.17 -19.47 -1.96
C SER A 33 3.57 -18.48 -3.05
N LEU A 34 3.59 -17.17 -2.75
CA LEU A 34 3.99 -16.14 -3.70
C LEU A 34 5.49 -16.21 -4.05
N SER A 35 6.36 -16.64 -3.14
CA SER A 35 7.80 -16.75 -3.37
C SER A 35 8.16 -17.77 -4.48
N ASN A 36 7.23 -18.65 -4.86
CA ASN A 36 7.40 -19.57 -5.98
C ASN A 36 7.29 -18.90 -7.37
N TYR A 37 7.02 -17.59 -7.43
CA TYR A 37 6.79 -16.86 -8.68
C TYR A 37 7.71 -15.64 -8.75
N ASP A 38 8.86 -15.77 -9.37
CA ASP A 38 9.91 -14.75 -9.51
C ASP A 38 9.47 -13.53 -10.35
N PHE A 39 8.42 -13.70 -11.16
CA PHE A 39 7.82 -12.63 -11.97
C PHE A 39 6.74 -11.81 -11.23
N VAL A 40 6.43 -12.16 -9.97
CA VAL A 40 5.45 -11.45 -9.15
C VAL A 40 6.13 -10.35 -8.34
N HIS A 41 5.52 -9.17 -8.35
CA HIS A 41 5.86 -8.05 -7.47
C HIS A 41 4.62 -7.63 -6.69
N VAL A 42 4.74 -7.47 -5.37
CA VAL A 42 3.60 -7.13 -4.51
C VAL A 42 3.65 -5.66 -4.11
N ARG A 43 2.62 -4.90 -4.49
CA ARG A 43 2.41 -3.53 -4.06
C ARG A 43 1.42 -3.50 -2.90
N VAL A 44 1.89 -3.18 -1.69
CA VAL A 44 1.03 -3.11 -0.50
C VAL A 44 0.53 -1.69 -0.30
N SER A 45 -0.76 -1.47 -0.55
CA SER A 45 -1.40 -0.15 -0.45
C SER A 45 -1.81 0.16 0.99
N LEU A 46 -1.04 1.04 1.65
CA LEU A 46 -1.30 1.53 3.00
C LEU A 46 -2.32 2.69 2.94
N LYS A 47 -3.28 2.68 3.87
CA LYS A 47 -4.28 3.75 3.98
C LYS A 47 -4.00 4.57 5.25
N GLY A 48 -3.35 5.75 5.06
CA GLY A 48 -2.80 6.56 6.15
C GLY A 48 -1.42 6.06 6.61
N CYS A 49 -0.83 6.76 7.58
CA CYS A 49 0.52 6.51 8.06
C CYS A 49 0.56 5.83 9.45
N ASN A 50 -0.59 5.59 10.06
CA ASN A 50 -0.73 4.97 11.38
C ASN A 50 -2.13 4.38 11.58
N GLU A 51 -2.33 3.71 12.71
CA GLU A 51 -3.54 3.00 13.09
C GLU A 51 -4.78 3.91 13.17
N VAL A 52 -4.61 5.14 13.67
CA VAL A 52 -5.71 6.12 13.80
C VAL A 52 -6.16 6.62 12.43
N GLU A 53 -5.21 6.98 11.58
CA GLU A 53 -5.48 7.43 10.21
C GLU A 53 -6.10 6.30 9.38
N PHE A 54 -5.59 5.06 9.52
CA PHE A 54 -6.16 3.89 8.88
C PHE A 54 -7.64 3.70 9.23
N ALA A 55 -7.97 3.72 10.52
CA ALA A 55 -9.35 3.57 10.97
C ALA A 55 -10.26 4.70 10.46
N MET A 56 -9.77 5.93 10.46
CA MET A 56 -10.49 7.10 9.96
C MET A 56 -10.77 7.00 8.44
N LEU A 57 -9.80 6.56 7.66
CA LEU A 57 -9.91 6.52 6.19
C LEU A 57 -10.68 5.31 5.67
N THR A 58 -10.62 4.19 6.39
CA THR A 58 -11.21 2.93 5.93
C THR A 58 -12.52 2.56 6.63
N GLY A 59 -12.77 3.11 7.81
CA GLY A 59 -13.86 2.69 8.69
C GLY A 59 -13.62 1.32 9.35
N ALA A 60 -12.45 0.70 9.14
CA ALA A 60 -12.07 -0.57 9.73
C ALA A 60 -11.45 -0.39 11.12
N LYS A 61 -11.22 -1.51 11.82
CA LYS A 61 -10.50 -1.51 13.09
C LYS A 61 -9.05 -1.05 12.89
N SER A 62 -8.53 -0.28 13.84
CA SER A 62 -7.19 0.34 13.77
C SER A 62 -6.04 -0.67 13.65
N ASP A 63 -6.20 -1.88 14.22
CA ASP A 63 -5.22 -2.97 14.13
C ASP A 63 -4.96 -3.46 12.69
N GLY A 64 -5.87 -3.15 11.76
CA GLY A 64 -5.67 -3.41 10.33
C GLY A 64 -4.41 -2.77 9.77
N PHE A 65 -3.98 -1.61 10.29
CA PHE A 65 -2.71 -1.00 9.88
C PHE A 65 -1.48 -1.83 10.31
N THR A 66 -1.50 -2.33 11.54
CA THR A 66 -0.45 -3.24 12.03
C THR A 66 -0.39 -4.52 11.19
N LEU A 67 -1.54 -5.04 10.73
CA LEU A 67 -1.58 -6.18 9.81
C LEU A 67 -0.96 -5.85 8.45
N GLN A 68 -1.14 -4.64 7.92
CA GLN A 68 -0.50 -4.21 6.67
C GLN A 68 1.03 -4.22 6.80
N LEU A 69 1.58 -3.72 7.91
CA LEU A 69 3.02 -3.78 8.18
C LEU A 69 3.53 -5.21 8.38
N LYS A 70 2.75 -6.06 9.09
CA LYS A 70 3.05 -7.50 9.24
C LYS A 70 3.09 -8.21 7.89
N ALA A 71 2.22 -7.83 6.95
CA ALA A 71 2.25 -8.38 5.59
C ALA A 71 3.55 -8.05 4.87
N LEU A 72 4.03 -6.80 4.96
CA LEU A 72 5.33 -6.40 4.40
C LEU A 72 6.47 -7.21 5.00
N GLN A 73 6.49 -7.40 6.34
CA GLN A 73 7.48 -8.23 7.00
C GLN A 73 7.47 -9.66 6.45
N LYS A 74 6.29 -10.31 6.36
CA LYS A 74 6.19 -11.69 5.84
C LYS A 74 6.62 -11.81 4.38
N LEU A 75 6.32 -10.82 3.54
CA LEU A 75 6.76 -10.80 2.14
C LEU A 75 8.29 -10.71 2.05
N ILE A 76 8.91 -9.82 2.84
CA ILE A 76 10.37 -9.70 2.91
C ILE A 76 10.99 -11.01 3.41
N ASP A 77 10.47 -11.60 4.49
CA ASP A 77 10.99 -12.84 5.09
C ASP A 77 10.89 -14.03 4.11
N ALA A 78 9.85 -14.05 3.27
CA ALA A 78 9.66 -15.05 2.22
C ALA A 78 10.46 -14.76 0.92
N GLY A 79 11.23 -13.67 0.86
CA GLY A 79 11.99 -13.28 -0.34
C GLY A 79 11.12 -12.80 -1.51
N VAL A 80 9.87 -12.42 -1.26
CA VAL A 80 8.96 -11.90 -2.29
C VAL A 80 9.29 -10.45 -2.60
N SER A 81 9.43 -10.10 -3.87
CA SER A 81 9.62 -8.71 -4.30
C SER A 81 8.39 -7.88 -3.93
N CYS A 82 8.57 -6.83 -3.13
CA CYS A 82 7.46 -5.98 -2.71
C CYS A 82 7.91 -4.56 -2.39
N HIS A 83 6.96 -3.61 -2.49
CA HIS A 83 7.10 -2.26 -1.95
C HIS A 83 5.78 -1.78 -1.33
N PRO A 84 5.82 -0.85 -0.37
CA PRO A 84 4.63 -0.17 0.12
C PRO A 84 4.28 1.04 -0.75
N SER A 85 2.99 1.31 -0.92
CA SER A 85 2.49 2.62 -1.34
C SER A 85 1.63 3.21 -0.24
N VAL A 86 1.61 4.55 -0.09
CA VAL A 86 0.83 5.21 0.95
C VAL A 86 0.11 6.45 0.43
N MET A 87 -1.20 6.54 0.72
CA MET A 87 -1.99 7.75 0.51
C MET A 87 -1.65 8.77 1.61
N THR A 88 -0.89 9.81 1.26
CA THR A 88 -0.37 10.81 2.24
C THR A 88 -1.24 12.03 2.40
N SER A 89 -2.17 12.29 1.49
CA SER A 89 -2.99 13.52 1.47
C SER A 89 -3.75 13.79 2.76
N PHE A 90 -4.03 12.77 3.56
CA PHE A 90 -4.76 12.88 4.82
C PHE A 90 -3.83 12.83 6.05
N SER A 91 -2.52 12.69 5.84
CA SER A 91 -1.53 12.47 6.89
C SER A 91 -0.67 13.72 7.08
N PRO A 92 -0.48 14.20 8.32
CA PRO A 92 0.50 15.24 8.58
C PRO A 92 1.92 14.71 8.35
N ARG A 93 2.85 15.60 7.97
CA ARG A 93 4.24 15.24 7.67
C ARG A 93 4.93 14.41 8.77
N LYS A 94 4.58 14.68 10.04
CA LYS A 94 5.13 13.93 11.19
C LYS A 94 4.72 12.45 11.14
N SER A 95 3.47 12.15 10.77
CA SER A 95 2.98 10.76 10.64
C SER A 95 3.73 10.02 9.54
N LEU A 96 3.98 10.66 8.41
CA LEU A 96 4.79 10.07 7.33
C LEU A 96 6.23 9.76 7.80
N GLN A 97 6.87 10.67 8.54
CA GLN A 97 8.20 10.42 9.09
C GLN A 97 8.22 9.22 10.04
N GLN A 98 7.18 9.06 10.86
CA GLN A 98 7.05 7.90 11.75
C GLN A 98 6.83 6.60 10.97
N LEU A 99 6.02 6.63 9.89
CA LEU A 99 5.86 5.48 9.00
C LEU A 99 7.18 5.08 8.36
N VAL A 100 7.93 6.02 7.79
CA VAL A 100 9.26 5.76 7.20
C VAL A 100 10.19 5.10 8.22
N HIS A 101 10.17 5.56 9.48
CA HIS A 101 10.96 4.93 10.55
C HIS A 101 10.53 3.48 10.80
N ARG A 102 9.22 3.20 10.89
CA ARG A 102 8.67 1.84 11.06
C ARG A 102 9.05 0.92 9.89
N LEU A 103 8.97 1.42 8.66
CA LEU A 103 9.36 0.66 7.46
C LEU A 103 10.85 0.32 7.48
N LYS A 104 11.70 1.26 7.88
CA LYS A 104 13.16 1.01 8.04
C LYS A 104 13.47 -0.06 9.10
N GLN A 105 12.67 -0.17 10.15
CA GLN A 105 12.82 -1.22 11.16
C GLN A 105 12.47 -2.61 10.61
N ILE A 106 11.56 -2.70 9.64
CA ILE A 106 11.25 -3.95 8.94
C ILE A 106 12.37 -4.27 7.95
N ASN A 107 12.61 -3.36 7.02
CA ASN A 107 13.70 -3.45 6.04
C ASN A 107 13.96 -2.06 5.45
N PRO A 108 15.20 -1.55 5.43
CA PRO A 108 15.53 -0.24 4.85
C PRO A 108 15.00 -0.05 3.43
N LYS A 109 15.03 -1.08 2.60
CA LYS A 109 14.52 -1.06 1.22
C LYS A 109 13.05 -0.62 1.13
N LEU A 110 12.20 -1.01 2.09
CA LEU A 110 10.79 -0.62 2.09
C LEU A 110 10.60 0.90 2.26
N ALA A 111 11.50 1.55 2.97
CA ALA A 111 11.46 3.00 3.12
C ALA A 111 12.02 3.72 1.88
N ASP A 112 13.03 3.15 1.24
CA ASP A 112 13.66 3.72 0.04
C ASP A 112 12.76 3.57 -1.20
N GLU A 113 11.94 2.51 -1.24
CA GLU A 113 10.98 2.22 -2.31
C GLU A 113 9.53 2.61 -1.95
N LEU A 114 9.34 3.44 -0.90
CA LEU A 114 8.01 3.89 -0.51
C LEU A 114 7.40 4.79 -1.59
N GLU A 115 6.33 4.31 -2.21
CA GLU A 115 5.56 5.08 -3.20
C GLU A 115 4.57 6.02 -2.49
N ILE A 116 4.62 7.29 -2.85
CA ILE A 116 3.74 8.32 -2.30
C ILE A 116 2.56 8.53 -3.25
N GLU A 117 1.35 8.30 -2.75
CA GLU A 117 0.11 8.61 -3.45
C GLU A 117 -0.50 9.91 -2.90
N GLU A 118 -1.07 10.71 -3.78
CA GLU A 118 -1.78 11.93 -3.42
C GLU A 118 -3.17 11.98 -4.04
N LEU A 119 -4.05 12.72 -3.37
CA LEU A 119 -5.46 12.81 -3.71
C LEU A 119 -5.67 13.64 -4.99
N ILE A 120 -6.35 13.09 -5.97
CA ILE A 120 -6.80 13.82 -7.16
C ILE A 120 -8.29 14.13 -7.01
N LEU A 121 -8.64 15.41 -7.09
CA LEU A 121 -9.97 15.93 -6.84
C LEU A 121 -10.90 15.78 -8.06
N TYR A 122 -11.15 14.56 -8.49
CA TYR A 122 -12.22 14.28 -9.44
C TYR A 122 -13.59 14.61 -8.81
N PRO A 123 -14.62 14.97 -9.60
CA PRO A 123 -15.94 15.36 -9.07
C PRO A 123 -16.55 14.36 -8.07
N HIS A 124 -16.43 13.06 -8.37
CA HIS A 124 -16.92 12.01 -7.48
C HIS A 124 -16.10 11.87 -6.19
N VAL A 125 -14.79 12.19 -6.23
CA VAL A 125 -13.89 12.20 -5.06
C VAL A 125 -14.26 13.37 -4.15
N ILE A 126 -14.45 14.58 -4.69
CA ILE A 126 -14.89 15.76 -3.93
C ILE A 126 -16.19 15.45 -3.19
N LYS A 127 -17.18 14.86 -3.88
CA LYS A 127 -18.45 14.47 -3.28
C LYS A 127 -18.25 13.51 -2.09
N ARG A 128 -17.41 12.49 -2.24
CA ARG A 128 -17.14 11.49 -1.19
C ARG A 128 -16.39 12.10 0.00
N VAL A 129 -15.35 12.88 -0.25
CA VAL A 129 -14.58 13.58 0.79
C VAL A 129 -15.51 14.49 1.61
N GLY A 130 -16.40 15.24 0.94
CA GLY A 130 -17.41 16.09 1.58
C GLY A 130 -18.43 15.29 2.38
N MET A 131 -18.94 14.17 1.84
CA MET A 131 -19.92 13.30 2.52
C MET A 131 -19.37 12.74 3.83
N TYR A 132 -18.12 12.31 3.85
CA TYR A 132 -17.46 11.75 5.05
C TYR A 132 -16.73 12.81 5.88
N LYS A 133 -16.83 14.10 5.51
CA LYS A 133 -16.18 15.23 6.19
C LYS A 133 -14.68 15.03 6.42
N LEU A 134 -14.02 14.35 5.48
CA LEU A 134 -12.58 14.09 5.55
C LEU A 134 -11.82 15.39 5.26
N LYS A 135 -10.85 15.72 6.12
CA LYS A 135 -9.93 16.84 5.91
C LYS A 135 -8.64 16.30 5.29
N TYR A 136 -8.18 16.93 4.22
CA TYR A 136 -6.90 16.61 3.58
C TYR A 136 -5.94 17.79 3.66
N HIS A 137 -4.65 17.50 3.62
CA HIS A 137 -3.56 18.50 3.67
C HIS A 137 -3.08 18.87 2.26
N THR A 138 -3.07 17.89 1.35
CA THR A 138 -2.63 18.05 -0.05
C THR A 138 -3.64 17.42 -1.00
N ALA A 139 -3.80 18.01 -2.17
CA ALA A 139 -4.58 17.42 -3.26
C ALA A 139 -4.25 18.12 -4.58
N TYR A 140 -4.46 17.43 -5.69
CA TYR A 140 -4.33 17.99 -7.04
C TYR A 140 -5.68 18.08 -7.73
N SER A 141 -5.85 19.08 -8.60
CA SER A 141 -6.94 19.06 -9.57
C SER A 141 -6.55 18.12 -10.73
N PRO A 142 -7.52 17.47 -11.41
CA PRO A 142 -7.23 16.58 -12.52
C PRO A 142 -6.41 17.20 -13.65
N GLU A 143 -6.52 18.53 -13.83
CA GLU A 143 -5.82 19.27 -14.87
C GLU A 143 -4.37 19.64 -14.48
N ARG A 144 -3.96 19.38 -13.23
CA ARG A 144 -2.66 19.77 -12.65
C ARG A 144 -1.90 18.59 -12.04
N VAL A 145 -2.22 17.37 -12.46
CA VAL A 145 -1.43 16.20 -12.07
C VAL A 145 -0.10 16.27 -12.78
N SER A 146 1.00 16.17 -12.03
CA SER A 146 2.33 16.19 -12.65
C SER A 146 2.57 14.89 -13.44
N PRO A 147 3.38 14.93 -14.52
CA PRO A 147 3.72 13.72 -15.28
C PRO A 147 4.37 12.61 -14.43
N GLU A 148 4.99 12.97 -13.32
CA GLU A 148 5.63 12.03 -12.39
C GLU A 148 4.62 11.24 -11.51
N GLN A 149 3.34 11.63 -11.57
CA GLN A 149 2.24 11.01 -10.81
C GLN A 149 1.22 10.27 -11.70
N ILE A 150 1.53 10.14 -12.96
CA ILE A 150 0.81 9.35 -13.95
C ILE A 150 1.70 8.16 -14.33
#